data_d3af5d3e5bf09e8eda119ee389140502
#
_entry.id   d3af5d3e5bf09e8eda119ee389140502
#
_cell.length_a   1.000
_cell.length_b   1.000
_cell.length_c   1.000
_cell.angle_alpha   90.00
_cell.angle_beta   90.00
_cell.angle_gamma   90.00
#
_symmetry.space_group_name_H-M   'P 1'
#
loop_
_entity.id
_entity.type
_entity.pdbx_description
1 polymer ?
#
loop_
_entity_poly.entity_id
_entity_poly.type
_entity_poly.pdbx_seq_one_letter_code
_entity_poly.pdbx_strand_id
1 'polypeptide(L)'
;SMHSQGANIILSYQSDRLKKKVEQVGSKINCEAYIECDVSDDKSIDNLINEVESKWGYLDGLVHAVGFAPANELEGDFTEVATREGFKIAHDISVFSFTALAKASRKLMKDRNAALLTLSYLGAVRTLPNYNVMGVAKAGLESTTRYLANSLGKENIRVNAISAGPVKTLAASGIKSFRKMLSYNASRAPLMRNITTEEVGNAAAFLCSDLASGITGEILYVDAGFNITAMGDLSEVD
;
A
#
# COMPACT_ATOMS: atom_id res chain seq x y z
N SER A 1 -3.73 1.22 -14.59
CA SER A 1 -3.58 -0.20 -14.97
C SER A 1 -4.90 -0.96 -14.83
N MET A 2 -5.57 -0.98 -13.68
CA MET A 2 -6.86 -1.70 -13.51
C MET A 2 -7.94 -1.17 -14.46
N HIS A 3 -8.11 0.16 -14.54
CA HIS A 3 -9.07 0.77 -15.46
C HIS A 3 -8.81 0.40 -16.93
N SER A 4 -7.55 0.41 -17.38
CA SER A 4 -7.20 0.02 -18.76
C SER A 4 -7.51 -1.45 -19.08
N GLN A 5 -7.74 -2.27 -18.06
CA GLN A 5 -8.14 -3.67 -18.17
C GLN A 5 -9.66 -3.87 -17.91
N GLY A 6 -10.43 -2.79 -17.87
CA GLY A 6 -11.88 -2.84 -17.78
C GLY A 6 -12.47 -2.74 -16.38
N ALA A 7 -11.66 -2.49 -15.34
CA ALA A 7 -12.20 -2.31 -14.00
C ALA A 7 -12.95 -0.98 -13.84
N ASN A 8 -14.09 -1.01 -13.21
CA ASN A 8 -14.77 0.17 -12.66
C ASN A 8 -14.07 0.61 -11.38
N ILE A 9 -13.85 1.89 -11.21
CA ILE A 9 -13.04 2.43 -10.11
C ILE A 9 -13.84 3.45 -9.29
N ILE A 10 -13.79 3.28 -7.99
CA ILE A 10 -14.13 4.32 -7.00
C ILE A 10 -12.84 4.74 -6.32
N LEU A 11 -12.62 6.02 -6.12
CA LEU A 11 -11.47 6.55 -5.38
C LEU A 11 -11.93 7.13 -4.04
N SER A 12 -11.18 6.85 -2.98
CA SER A 12 -11.37 7.51 -1.70
C SER A 12 -10.27 8.54 -1.43
N TYR A 13 -10.58 9.52 -0.60
CA TYR A 13 -9.66 10.56 -0.13
C TYR A 13 -9.91 10.83 1.35
N GLN A 14 -8.85 11.18 2.10
CA GLN A 14 -8.93 11.34 3.55
C GLN A 14 -9.73 12.60 3.99
N SER A 15 -9.61 13.70 3.23
CA SER A 15 -10.20 14.99 3.60
C SER A 15 -10.32 15.91 2.40
N ASP A 16 -11.14 16.95 2.48
CA ASP A 16 -11.36 17.95 1.44
C ASP A 16 -10.08 18.54 0.84
N ARG A 17 -9.02 18.63 1.64
CA ARG A 17 -7.70 19.09 1.17
C ARG A 17 -7.14 18.22 0.05
N LEU A 18 -7.46 16.93 0.04
CA LEU A 18 -6.97 15.97 -0.96
C LEU A 18 -7.95 15.74 -2.11
N LYS A 19 -9.22 16.11 -1.93
CA LYS A 19 -10.31 15.88 -2.88
C LYS A 19 -9.94 16.30 -4.30
N LYS A 20 -9.56 17.56 -4.51
CA LYS A 20 -9.20 18.08 -5.85
C LYS A 20 -8.08 17.28 -6.54
N LYS A 21 -7.11 16.77 -5.78
CA LYS A 21 -6.01 15.97 -6.36
C LYS A 21 -6.51 14.60 -6.79
N VAL A 22 -7.39 13.99 -6.00
CA VAL A 22 -7.99 12.69 -6.31
C VAL A 22 -8.92 12.81 -7.50
N GLU A 23 -9.75 13.86 -7.57
CA GLU A 23 -10.59 14.17 -8.71
C GLU A 23 -9.78 14.37 -10.03
N GLN A 24 -8.62 15.05 -9.97
CA GLN A 24 -7.73 15.20 -11.12
C GLN A 24 -7.15 13.87 -11.63
N VAL A 25 -6.93 12.91 -10.73
CA VAL A 25 -6.50 11.56 -11.11
C VAL A 25 -7.68 10.77 -11.67
N GLY A 26 -8.80 10.79 -10.98
CA GLY A 26 -9.98 10.01 -11.33
C GLY A 26 -10.65 10.47 -12.64
N SER A 27 -10.59 11.77 -12.98
CA SER A 27 -11.12 12.28 -14.25
C SER A 27 -10.43 11.67 -15.47
N LYS A 28 -9.18 11.21 -15.33
CA LYS A 28 -8.44 10.55 -16.43
C LYS A 28 -8.89 9.10 -16.68
N ILE A 29 -9.61 8.52 -15.77
CA ILE A 29 -10.04 7.12 -15.80
C ILE A 29 -11.56 6.97 -15.65
N ASN A 30 -12.32 8.05 -15.86
CA ASN A 30 -13.77 8.04 -15.69
C ASN A 30 -14.22 7.41 -14.36
N CYS A 31 -13.54 7.80 -13.26
CA CYS A 31 -13.82 7.28 -11.93
C CYS A 31 -15.30 7.49 -11.57
N GLU A 32 -15.97 6.45 -11.08
CA GLU A 32 -17.41 6.47 -10.87
C GLU A 32 -17.87 7.24 -9.62
N ALA A 33 -17.01 7.35 -8.63
CA ALA A 33 -17.26 8.15 -7.43
C ALA A 33 -15.97 8.53 -6.70
N TYR A 34 -16.06 9.61 -5.92
CA TYR A 34 -15.01 10.09 -5.03
C TYR A 34 -15.62 10.18 -3.63
N ILE A 35 -15.17 9.34 -2.70
CA ILE A 35 -15.77 9.19 -1.39
C ILE A 35 -14.74 9.59 -0.32
N GLU A 36 -15.15 10.43 0.62
CA GLU A 36 -14.31 10.75 1.77
C GLU A 36 -14.20 9.55 2.71
N CYS A 37 -12.98 9.23 3.13
CA CYS A 37 -12.70 8.18 4.08
C CYS A 37 -11.42 8.47 4.88
N ASP A 38 -11.59 8.84 6.14
CA ASP A 38 -10.51 8.81 7.11
C ASP A 38 -10.49 7.41 7.74
N VAL A 39 -9.42 6.66 7.46
CA VAL A 39 -9.27 5.28 7.93
C VAL A 39 -9.01 5.16 9.44
N SER A 40 -8.81 6.26 10.15
CA SER A 40 -8.72 6.32 11.61
C SER A 40 -10.10 6.45 12.30
N ASP A 41 -11.18 6.56 11.52
CA ASP A 41 -12.55 6.65 12.01
C ASP A 41 -13.41 5.52 11.42
N ASP A 42 -13.86 4.60 12.28
CA ASP A 42 -14.72 3.47 11.89
C ASP A 42 -16.00 3.92 11.18
N LYS A 43 -16.60 5.05 11.59
CA LYS A 43 -17.79 5.58 10.91
C LYS A 43 -17.50 6.04 9.49
N SER A 44 -16.33 6.61 9.27
CA SER A 44 -15.88 7.02 7.94
C SER A 44 -15.66 5.80 7.02
N ILE A 45 -15.11 4.73 7.57
CA ILE A 45 -14.97 3.43 6.87
C ILE A 45 -16.36 2.85 6.54
N ASP A 46 -17.27 2.81 7.50
CA ASP A 46 -18.64 2.31 7.29
C ASP A 46 -19.36 3.11 6.21
N ASN A 47 -19.25 4.45 6.21
CA ASN A 47 -19.83 5.31 5.19
C ASN A 47 -19.26 4.99 3.79
N LEU A 48 -17.96 4.82 3.65
CA LEU A 48 -17.34 4.41 2.38
C LEU A 48 -17.96 3.12 1.86
N ILE A 49 -18.07 2.11 2.72
CA ILE A 49 -18.58 0.79 2.30
C ILE A 49 -20.08 0.83 1.98
N ASN A 50 -20.87 1.60 2.73
CA ASN A 50 -22.29 1.82 2.44
C ASN A 50 -22.50 2.51 1.08
N GLU A 51 -21.69 3.51 0.74
CA GLU A 51 -21.72 4.17 -0.58
C GLU A 51 -21.37 3.19 -1.70
N VAL A 52 -20.34 2.33 -1.51
CA VAL A 52 -19.97 1.27 -2.46
C VAL A 52 -21.11 0.25 -2.60
N GLU A 53 -21.71 -0.20 -1.48
CA GLU A 53 -22.85 -1.12 -1.49
C GLU A 53 -24.05 -0.53 -2.26
N SER A 54 -24.37 0.74 -1.98
CA SER A 54 -25.46 1.45 -2.67
C SER A 54 -25.23 1.57 -4.19
N LYS A 55 -24.00 1.77 -4.60
CA LYS A 55 -23.66 2.02 -6.01
C LYS A 55 -23.48 0.72 -6.82
N TRP A 56 -22.81 -0.27 -6.24
CA TRP A 56 -22.44 -1.51 -6.95
C TRP A 56 -23.09 -2.77 -6.38
N GLY A 57 -23.46 -2.77 -5.08
CA GLY A 57 -24.00 -3.96 -4.40
C GLY A 57 -22.95 -5.06 -4.13
N TYR A 58 -21.73 -4.90 -4.61
CA TYR A 58 -20.64 -5.85 -4.48
C TYR A 58 -19.27 -5.17 -4.63
N LEU A 59 -18.20 -5.91 -4.34
CA LEU A 59 -16.83 -5.43 -4.49
C LEU A 59 -15.89 -6.58 -4.90
N ASP A 60 -15.24 -6.48 -6.05
CA ASP A 60 -14.29 -7.47 -6.54
C ASP A 60 -12.86 -7.21 -6.08
N GLY A 61 -12.53 -5.96 -5.75
CA GLY A 61 -11.20 -5.60 -5.30
C GLY A 61 -11.16 -4.37 -4.42
N LEU A 62 -10.28 -4.36 -3.41
CA LEU A 62 -9.98 -3.21 -2.58
C LEU A 62 -8.47 -3.04 -2.47
N VAL A 63 -7.98 -1.84 -2.83
CA VAL A 63 -6.57 -1.47 -2.70
C VAL A 63 -6.38 -0.51 -1.54
N HIS A 64 -5.74 -0.99 -0.49
CA HIS A 64 -5.32 -0.20 0.66
C HIS A 64 -3.96 0.45 0.35
N ALA A 65 -3.98 1.67 -0.15
CA ALA A 65 -2.79 2.46 -0.46
C ALA A 65 -2.56 3.57 0.59
N VAL A 66 -2.71 3.21 1.86
CA VAL A 66 -2.65 4.14 2.99
C VAL A 66 -1.42 3.85 3.85
N GLY A 67 -0.81 4.90 4.38
CA GLY A 67 0.27 4.81 5.34
C GLY A 67 0.63 6.19 5.87
N PHE A 68 0.80 6.28 7.18
CA PHE A 68 1.19 7.52 7.85
C PHE A 68 2.00 7.22 9.11
N ALA A 69 3.02 8.03 9.35
CA ALA A 69 3.69 8.16 10.63
C ALA A 69 4.04 9.64 10.85
N PRO A 70 4.08 10.13 12.11
CA PRO A 70 4.54 11.48 12.41
C PRO A 70 5.97 11.70 11.91
N ALA A 71 6.24 12.83 11.25
CA ALA A 71 7.55 13.10 10.61
C ALA A 71 8.73 13.07 11.58
N ASN A 72 8.52 13.54 12.81
CA ASN A 72 9.51 13.49 13.89
C ASN A 72 9.84 12.07 14.39
N GLU A 73 9.06 11.06 14.03
CA GLU A 73 9.29 9.66 14.35
C GLU A 73 10.09 8.92 13.26
N LEU A 74 10.32 9.57 12.12
CA LEU A 74 10.99 8.96 10.97
C LEU A 74 12.48 9.24 10.92
N GLU A 75 12.94 10.42 11.37
CA GLU A 75 14.32 10.88 11.25
C GLU A 75 15.02 10.82 12.60
N GLY A 76 16.28 10.35 12.64
CA GLY A 76 17.12 10.27 13.81
C GLY A 76 17.33 8.85 14.33
N ASP A 77 17.94 8.72 15.51
CA ASP A 77 18.13 7.43 16.17
C ASP A 77 16.78 6.87 16.60
N PHE A 78 16.53 5.61 16.22
CA PHE A 78 15.24 4.96 16.46
C PHE A 78 14.83 4.94 17.95
N THR A 79 15.79 4.71 18.85
CA THR A 79 15.51 4.61 20.28
C THR A 79 15.20 5.98 20.92
N GLU A 80 15.70 7.05 20.32
CA GLU A 80 15.51 8.41 20.82
C GLU A 80 14.22 9.05 20.30
N VAL A 81 13.87 8.76 19.03
CA VAL A 81 12.74 9.45 18.38
C VAL A 81 11.43 8.69 18.47
N ALA A 82 11.47 7.36 18.68
CA ALA A 82 10.27 6.54 18.74
C ALA A 82 9.49 6.79 20.04
N THR A 83 8.25 7.19 19.92
CA THR A 83 7.35 7.41 21.06
C THR A 83 6.19 6.42 21.08
N ARG A 84 5.58 6.23 22.25
CA ARG A 84 4.36 5.42 22.38
C ARG A 84 3.23 5.94 21.50
N GLU A 85 3.09 7.26 21.40
CA GLU A 85 2.05 7.89 20.60
C GLU A 85 2.31 7.72 19.10
N GLY A 86 3.56 7.92 18.64
CA GLY A 86 3.94 7.69 17.26
C GLY A 86 3.71 6.24 16.82
N PHE A 87 4.03 5.28 17.69
CA PHE A 87 3.71 3.86 17.46
C PHE A 87 2.20 3.62 17.29
N LYS A 88 1.36 4.19 18.18
CA LYS A 88 -0.10 4.06 18.09
C LYS A 88 -0.60 4.62 16.75
N ILE A 89 -0.24 5.86 16.42
CA ILE A 89 -0.67 6.52 15.20
C ILE A 89 -0.23 5.74 13.96
N ALA A 90 1.05 5.35 13.90
CA ALA A 90 1.58 4.63 12.74
C ALA A 90 0.92 3.26 12.55
N HIS A 91 0.66 2.51 13.64
CA HIS A 91 0.02 1.19 13.55
C HIS A 91 -1.48 1.30 13.32
N ASP A 92 -2.15 2.27 13.90
CA ASP A 92 -3.58 2.50 13.67
C ASP A 92 -3.84 2.79 12.19
N ILE A 93 -3.17 3.80 11.64
CA ILE A 93 -3.39 4.25 10.26
C ILE A 93 -2.77 3.31 9.22
N SER A 94 -1.57 2.74 9.48
CA SER A 94 -0.86 1.98 8.45
C SER A 94 -1.03 0.46 8.54
N VAL A 95 -1.61 -0.07 9.62
CA VAL A 95 -1.79 -1.50 9.85
C VAL A 95 -3.23 -1.85 10.13
N PHE A 96 -3.82 -1.30 11.21
CA PHE A 96 -5.16 -1.67 11.65
C PHE A 96 -6.22 -1.27 10.63
N SER A 97 -6.07 -0.14 9.97
CA SER A 97 -6.99 0.33 8.92
C SER A 97 -7.20 -0.69 7.79
N PHE A 98 -6.18 -1.49 7.44
CA PHE A 98 -6.32 -2.57 6.47
C PHE A 98 -7.25 -3.67 6.98
N THR A 99 -7.14 -4.03 8.26
CA THR A 99 -8.04 -4.98 8.93
C THR A 99 -9.46 -4.42 9.04
N ALA A 100 -9.61 -3.15 9.38
CA ALA A 100 -10.90 -2.47 9.49
C ALA A 100 -11.63 -2.43 8.14
N LEU A 101 -10.94 -2.04 7.06
CA LEU A 101 -11.46 -2.05 5.70
C LEU A 101 -11.82 -3.47 5.22
N ALA A 102 -10.97 -4.46 5.51
CA ALA A 102 -11.25 -5.86 5.19
C ALA A 102 -12.51 -6.38 5.91
N LYS A 103 -12.67 -6.03 7.19
CA LYS A 103 -13.87 -6.37 7.97
C LYS A 103 -15.11 -5.72 7.39
N ALA A 104 -15.08 -4.42 7.12
CA ALA A 104 -16.22 -3.67 6.63
C ALA A 104 -16.66 -4.12 5.22
N SER A 105 -15.70 -4.40 4.32
CA SER A 105 -15.98 -4.81 2.94
C SER A 105 -16.30 -6.30 2.76
N ARG A 106 -16.05 -7.13 3.77
CA ARG A 106 -16.13 -8.60 3.68
C ARG A 106 -17.43 -9.13 3.07
N LYS A 107 -18.58 -8.57 3.48
CA LYS A 107 -19.90 -8.99 2.97
C LYS A 107 -20.03 -8.77 1.47
N LEU A 108 -19.51 -7.67 0.96
CA LEU A 108 -19.58 -7.30 -0.47
C LEU A 108 -18.61 -8.12 -1.34
N MET A 109 -17.58 -8.72 -0.73
CA MET A 109 -16.50 -9.45 -1.41
C MET A 109 -16.68 -10.98 -1.37
N LYS A 110 -17.48 -11.49 -0.44
CA LYS A 110 -17.64 -12.92 -0.18
C LYS A 110 -18.09 -13.67 -1.45
N ASP A 111 -17.45 -14.84 -1.68
CA ASP A 111 -17.74 -15.79 -2.76
C ASP A 111 -17.58 -15.23 -4.19
N ARG A 112 -16.78 -14.15 -4.36
CA ARG A 112 -16.57 -13.46 -5.63
C ARG A 112 -15.17 -13.63 -6.23
N ASN A 113 -14.31 -14.46 -5.66
CA ASN A 113 -12.87 -14.48 -5.98
C ASN A 113 -12.22 -13.08 -5.82
N ALA A 114 -12.73 -12.32 -4.87
CA ALA A 114 -12.33 -10.95 -4.64
C ALA A 114 -10.89 -10.83 -4.11
N ALA A 115 -10.29 -9.65 -4.25
CA ALA A 115 -8.92 -9.39 -3.82
C ALA A 115 -8.81 -8.17 -2.92
N LEU A 116 -8.15 -8.35 -1.77
CA LEU A 116 -7.62 -7.28 -0.93
C LEU A 116 -6.14 -7.12 -1.22
N LEU A 117 -5.70 -5.92 -1.51
CA LEU A 117 -4.31 -5.59 -1.80
C LEU A 117 -3.84 -4.45 -0.93
N THR A 118 -2.63 -4.55 -0.37
CA THR A 118 -1.99 -3.44 0.31
C THR A 118 -0.59 -3.15 -0.24
N LEU A 119 -0.03 -1.98 0.10
CA LEU A 119 1.30 -1.57 -0.32
C LEU A 119 2.26 -1.58 0.87
N SER A 120 3.28 -2.42 0.79
CA SER A 120 4.40 -2.51 1.71
C SER A 120 5.65 -1.85 1.13
N TYR A 121 6.75 -1.95 1.85
CA TYR A 121 8.06 -1.45 1.45
C TYR A 121 9.16 -2.29 2.12
N LEU A 122 10.34 -2.33 1.51
CA LEU A 122 11.50 -3.10 1.99
C LEU A 122 11.84 -2.86 3.46
N GLY A 123 11.47 -1.68 4.00
CA GLY A 123 11.60 -1.36 5.42
C GLY A 123 10.88 -2.30 6.39
N ALA A 124 9.98 -3.15 5.91
CA ALA A 124 9.34 -4.21 6.70
C ALA A 124 10.31 -5.33 7.12
N VAL A 125 11.34 -5.58 6.32
CA VAL A 125 12.28 -6.71 6.50
C VAL A 125 13.75 -6.28 6.61
N ARG A 126 14.04 -5.01 6.35
CA ARG A 126 15.38 -4.43 6.44
C ARG A 126 15.31 -3.03 7.04
N THR A 127 16.32 -2.64 7.80
CA THR A 127 16.42 -1.27 8.31
C THR A 127 16.76 -0.30 7.20
N LEU A 128 16.05 0.81 7.16
CA LEU A 128 16.27 1.88 6.19
C LEU A 128 16.44 3.22 6.94
N PRO A 129 17.39 4.06 6.51
CA PRO A 129 17.53 5.41 7.09
C PRO A 129 16.24 6.22 6.95
N ASN A 130 15.89 6.97 8.00
CA ASN A 130 14.72 7.86 8.03
C ASN A 130 13.38 7.13 7.77
N TYR A 131 13.28 5.87 8.20
CA TYR A 131 12.06 5.08 8.06
C TYR A 131 11.50 4.58 9.39
N ASN A 132 12.33 4.37 10.38
CA ASN A 132 12.06 4.08 11.80
C ASN A 132 10.71 3.37 12.07
N VAL A 133 9.78 4.03 12.80
CA VAL A 133 8.48 3.46 13.19
C VAL A 133 7.65 2.97 11.99
N MET A 134 7.80 3.58 10.81
CA MET A 134 7.11 3.12 9.61
C MET A 134 7.61 1.75 9.15
N GLY A 135 8.90 1.44 9.33
CA GLY A 135 9.43 0.10 9.04
C GLY A 135 8.75 -0.97 9.90
N VAL A 136 8.59 -0.70 11.19
CA VAL A 136 7.88 -1.59 12.13
C VAL A 136 6.41 -1.72 11.73
N ALA A 137 5.75 -0.63 11.38
CA ALA A 137 4.37 -0.65 10.90
C ALA A 137 4.24 -1.48 9.60
N LYS A 138 5.17 -1.35 8.63
CA LYS A 138 5.14 -2.17 7.42
C LYS A 138 5.37 -3.66 7.70
N ALA A 139 6.20 -4.02 8.67
CA ALA A 139 6.33 -5.42 9.13
C ALA A 139 5.01 -5.94 9.71
N GLY A 140 4.33 -5.14 10.52
CA GLY A 140 2.98 -5.43 11.03
C GLY A 140 1.96 -5.60 9.90
N LEU A 141 2.00 -4.74 8.88
CA LEU A 141 1.11 -4.82 7.71
C LEU A 141 1.31 -6.10 6.90
N GLU A 142 2.56 -6.53 6.67
CA GLU A 142 2.87 -7.79 6.00
C GLU A 142 2.41 -9.01 6.82
N SER A 143 2.55 -8.96 8.14
CA SER A 143 1.98 -9.98 9.01
C SER A 143 0.45 -10.00 8.93
N THR A 144 -0.18 -8.83 8.99
CA THR A 144 -1.64 -8.68 8.86
C THR A 144 -2.15 -9.23 7.54
N THR A 145 -1.43 -9.03 6.42
CA THR A 145 -1.75 -9.62 5.12
C THR A 145 -1.89 -11.15 5.21
N ARG A 146 -0.95 -11.84 5.87
CA ARG A 146 -1.00 -13.30 6.05
C ARG A 146 -2.16 -13.75 6.94
N TYR A 147 -2.43 -13.05 8.04
CA TYR A 147 -3.56 -13.37 8.91
C TYR A 147 -4.91 -13.16 8.24
N LEU A 148 -5.07 -12.07 7.47
CA LEU A 148 -6.28 -11.82 6.69
C LEU A 148 -6.46 -12.87 5.58
N ALA A 149 -5.38 -13.24 4.88
CA ALA A 149 -5.42 -14.28 3.85
C ALA A 149 -5.94 -15.61 4.42
N ASN A 150 -5.41 -16.04 5.57
CA ASN A 150 -5.86 -17.25 6.25
C ASN A 150 -7.32 -17.16 6.73
N SER A 151 -7.73 -16.00 7.24
CA SER A 151 -9.08 -15.79 7.77
C SER A 151 -10.16 -15.76 6.67
N LEU A 152 -9.85 -15.11 5.53
CA LEU A 152 -10.80 -14.80 4.47
C LEU A 152 -10.79 -15.80 3.30
N GLY A 153 -9.74 -16.61 3.19
CA GLY A 153 -9.56 -17.55 2.08
C GLY A 153 -10.73 -18.53 1.90
N LYS A 154 -11.34 -19.02 2.98
CA LYS A 154 -12.53 -19.87 2.95
C LYS A 154 -13.79 -19.19 2.36
N GLU A 155 -13.78 -17.89 2.22
CA GLU A 155 -14.83 -17.07 1.60
C GLU A 155 -14.44 -16.62 0.20
N ASN A 156 -13.42 -17.25 -0.38
CA ASN A 156 -12.89 -16.92 -1.69
C ASN A 156 -12.45 -15.46 -1.84
N ILE A 157 -11.87 -14.91 -0.76
CA ILE A 157 -11.26 -13.55 -0.75
C ILE A 157 -9.74 -13.72 -0.60
N ARG A 158 -8.99 -13.28 -1.59
CA ARG A 158 -7.53 -13.31 -1.59
C ARG A 158 -6.97 -12.02 -0.97
N VAL A 159 -5.88 -12.13 -0.25
CA VAL A 159 -5.23 -10.97 0.41
C VAL A 159 -3.74 -11.01 0.14
N ASN A 160 -3.22 -9.99 -0.52
CA ASN A 160 -1.81 -9.90 -0.89
C ASN A 160 -1.25 -8.49 -0.61
N ALA A 161 0.07 -8.36 -0.65
CA ALA A 161 0.75 -7.08 -0.58
C ALA A 161 1.77 -6.95 -1.72
N ILE A 162 2.02 -5.71 -2.14
CA ILE A 162 3.15 -5.38 -3.00
C ILE A 162 4.18 -4.63 -2.16
N SER A 163 5.40 -5.16 -2.05
CA SER A 163 6.56 -4.44 -1.55
C SER A 163 7.20 -3.70 -2.72
N ALA A 164 6.81 -2.45 -2.90
CA ALA A 164 7.26 -1.63 -4.02
C ALA A 164 8.62 -0.98 -3.73
N GLY A 165 9.48 -0.88 -4.73
CA GLY A 165 10.67 -0.03 -4.67
C GLY A 165 10.33 1.46 -4.58
N PRO A 166 11.32 2.34 -4.39
CA PRO A 166 11.06 3.77 -4.26
C PRO A 166 10.54 4.38 -5.56
N VAL A 167 9.36 4.99 -5.50
CA VAL A 167 8.74 5.74 -6.60
C VAL A 167 8.38 7.15 -6.17
N LYS A 168 8.41 8.11 -7.09
CA LYS A 168 8.04 9.49 -6.81
C LYS A 168 6.53 9.59 -6.58
N THR A 169 6.14 9.67 -5.31
CA THR A 169 4.76 9.93 -4.89
C THR A 169 4.69 11.18 -4.02
N LEU A 170 3.48 11.67 -3.74
CA LEU A 170 3.30 12.78 -2.79
C LEU A 170 3.80 12.40 -1.39
N ALA A 171 3.53 11.19 -0.93
CA ALA A 171 4.03 10.70 0.37
C ALA A 171 5.56 10.63 0.39
N ALA A 172 6.19 10.13 -0.68
CA ALA A 172 7.63 10.02 -0.78
C ALA A 172 8.34 11.38 -0.87
N SER A 173 7.67 12.44 -1.36
CA SER A 173 8.24 13.78 -1.44
C SER A 173 8.53 14.41 -0.06
N GLY A 174 7.89 13.93 1.01
CA GLY A 174 8.14 14.33 2.39
C GLY A 174 9.36 13.65 3.05
N ILE A 175 9.96 12.64 2.43
CA ILE A 175 11.11 11.92 2.96
C ILE A 175 12.39 12.73 2.68
N LYS A 176 13.10 13.09 3.74
CA LYS A 176 14.41 13.75 3.61
C LYS A 176 15.37 12.88 2.81
N SER A 177 16.11 13.51 1.91
CA SER A 177 17.09 12.81 1.04
C SER A 177 16.49 11.79 0.05
N PHE A 178 15.20 11.86 -0.27
CA PHE A 178 14.55 10.94 -1.19
C PHE A 178 15.26 10.82 -2.56
N ARG A 179 15.81 11.93 -3.09
CA ARG A 179 16.60 11.89 -4.36
C ARG A 179 17.84 11.01 -4.24
N LYS A 180 18.56 11.09 -3.10
CA LYS A 180 19.74 10.24 -2.86
C LYS A 180 19.34 8.77 -2.76
N MET A 181 18.22 8.48 -2.11
CA MET A 181 17.66 7.13 -2.02
C MET A 181 17.32 6.56 -3.41
N LEU A 182 16.71 7.37 -4.29
CA LEU A 182 16.42 6.94 -5.67
C LEU A 182 17.71 6.63 -6.46
N SER A 183 18.73 7.48 -6.37
CA SER A 183 20.01 7.25 -7.04
C SER A 183 20.71 6.00 -6.50
N TYR A 184 20.73 5.83 -5.17
CA TYR A 184 21.30 4.64 -4.54
C TYR A 184 20.56 3.36 -4.95
N ASN A 185 19.23 3.38 -4.95
CA ASN A 185 18.45 2.20 -5.37
C ASN A 185 18.71 1.85 -6.84
N ALA A 186 18.75 2.84 -7.74
CA ALA A 186 18.99 2.61 -9.15
C ALA A 186 20.38 2.04 -9.42
N SER A 187 21.42 2.47 -8.68
CA SER A 187 22.79 1.95 -8.86
C SER A 187 23.01 0.54 -8.28
N ARG A 188 22.08 0.04 -7.46
CA ARG A 188 22.21 -1.25 -6.77
C ARG A 188 21.18 -2.29 -7.18
N ALA A 189 20.09 -1.86 -7.80
CA ALA A 189 19.07 -2.79 -8.29
C ALA A 189 19.60 -3.59 -9.49
N PRO A 190 19.36 -4.90 -9.60
CA PRO A 190 19.78 -5.72 -10.73
C PRO A 190 19.37 -5.18 -12.10
N LEU A 191 18.21 -4.50 -12.21
CA LEU A 191 17.78 -3.86 -13.45
C LEU A 191 18.40 -2.47 -13.67
N MET A 192 19.30 -2.00 -12.79
CA MET A 192 20.04 -0.72 -12.88
C MET A 192 19.14 0.50 -13.07
N ARG A 193 17.95 0.46 -12.51
CA ARG A 193 16.96 1.54 -12.54
C ARG A 193 15.96 1.46 -11.39
N ASN A 194 15.26 2.54 -11.14
CA ASN A 194 14.07 2.49 -10.31
C ASN A 194 12.88 1.97 -11.11
N ILE A 195 11.88 1.50 -10.39
CA ILE A 195 10.58 1.14 -10.94
C ILE A 195 9.73 2.39 -11.22
N THR A 196 8.67 2.19 -11.98
CA THR A 196 7.64 3.20 -12.26
C THR A 196 6.35 2.92 -11.47
N THR A 197 5.50 3.92 -11.32
CA THR A 197 4.15 3.74 -10.76
C THR A 197 3.29 2.81 -11.62
N GLU A 198 3.52 2.79 -12.94
CA GLU A 198 2.84 1.89 -13.87
C GLU A 198 3.20 0.42 -13.61
N GLU A 199 4.48 0.11 -13.35
CA GLU A 199 4.91 -1.26 -13.02
C GLU A 199 4.27 -1.76 -11.73
N VAL A 200 4.14 -0.90 -10.71
CA VAL A 200 3.38 -1.22 -9.49
C VAL A 200 1.89 -1.41 -9.81
N GLY A 201 1.33 -0.54 -10.63
CA GLY A 201 -0.06 -0.63 -11.09
C GLY A 201 -0.36 -1.92 -11.86
N ASN A 202 0.54 -2.37 -12.72
CA ASN A 202 0.41 -3.63 -13.47
C ASN A 202 0.45 -4.86 -12.55
N ALA A 203 1.35 -4.86 -11.57
CA ALA A 203 1.40 -5.92 -10.55
C ALA A 203 0.12 -5.92 -9.69
N ALA A 204 -0.39 -4.73 -9.34
CA ALA A 204 -1.65 -4.60 -8.61
C ALA A 204 -2.84 -5.11 -9.41
N ALA A 205 -2.92 -4.79 -10.71
CA ALA A 205 -3.95 -5.29 -11.60
C ALA A 205 -3.90 -6.83 -11.73
N PHE A 206 -2.69 -7.40 -11.87
CA PHE A 206 -2.50 -8.85 -11.87
C PHE A 206 -2.99 -9.49 -10.57
N LEU A 207 -2.54 -9.01 -9.40
CA LEU A 207 -2.93 -9.59 -8.11
C LEU A 207 -4.42 -9.43 -7.79
N CYS A 208 -5.09 -8.42 -8.34
CA CYS A 208 -6.53 -8.23 -8.18
C CYS A 208 -7.38 -8.96 -9.24
N SER A 209 -6.77 -9.52 -10.28
CA SER A 209 -7.46 -10.25 -11.34
C SER A 209 -7.56 -11.75 -11.08
N ASP A 210 -8.37 -12.45 -11.88
CA ASP A 210 -8.50 -13.92 -11.86
C ASP A 210 -7.21 -14.65 -12.23
N LEU A 211 -6.27 -13.99 -12.91
CA LEU A 211 -4.96 -14.55 -13.21
C LEU A 211 -4.15 -14.90 -11.95
N ALA A 212 -4.45 -14.25 -10.84
CA ALA A 212 -3.83 -14.50 -9.53
C ALA A 212 -4.73 -15.35 -8.60
N SER A 213 -5.69 -16.11 -9.12
CA SER A 213 -6.67 -16.86 -8.31
C SER A 213 -6.05 -17.89 -7.35
N GLY A 214 -4.83 -18.36 -7.62
CA GLY A 214 -4.07 -19.25 -6.73
C GLY A 214 -3.12 -18.52 -5.76
N ILE A 215 -3.13 -17.17 -5.69
CA ILE A 215 -2.18 -16.38 -4.91
C ILE A 215 -2.88 -15.66 -3.76
N THR A 216 -2.54 -16.02 -2.52
CA THR A 216 -3.01 -15.33 -1.30
C THR A 216 -1.96 -15.41 -0.19
N GLY A 217 -1.85 -14.36 0.63
CA GLY A 217 -0.85 -14.23 1.69
C GLY A 217 0.55 -13.83 1.19
N GLU A 218 0.68 -13.51 -0.11
CA GLU A 218 1.96 -13.19 -0.75
C GLU A 218 2.36 -11.73 -0.56
N ILE A 219 3.66 -11.51 -0.44
CA ILE A 219 4.30 -10.19 -0.47
C ILE A 219 5.14 -10.12 -1.74
N LEU A 220 4.56 -9.61 -2.80
CA LEU A 220 5.20 -9.53 -4.11
C LEU A 220 6.15 -8.32 -4.17
N TYR A 221 7.43 -8.57 -4.42
CA TYR A 221 8.40 -7.50 -4.63
C TYR A 221 8.32 -6.95 -6.06
N VAL A 222 8.13 -5.63 -6.15
CA VAL A 222 8.20 -4.86 -7.41
C VAL A 222 9.20 -3.73 -7.16
N ASP A 223 10.50 -4.02 -7.30
CA ASP A 223 11.58 -3.12 -6.86
C ASP A 223 12.83 -3.17 -7.74
N ALA A 224 12.69 -3.66 -8.98
CA ALA A 224 13.80 -3.88 -9.93
C ALA A 224 14.85 -4.89 -9.41
N GLY A 225 14.47 -5.75 -8.46
CA GLY A 225 15.33 -6.76 -7.85
C GLY A 225 16.19 -6.25 -6.67
N PHE A 226 15.98 -5.01 -6.22
CA PHE A 226 16.80 -4.43 -5.15
C PHE A 226 16.80 -5.27 -3.85
N ASN A 227 15.66 -5.89 -3.50
CA ASN A 227 15.53 -6.66 -2.26
C ASN A 227 16.50 -7.86 -2.16
N ILE A 228 16.93 -8.44 -3.29
CA ILE A 228 17.82 -9.62 -3.29
C ILE A 228 19.31 -9.26 -3.23
N THR A 229 19.67 -7.99 -3.38
CA THR A 229 21.06 -7.56 -3.38
C THR A 229 21.58 -7.33 -1.97
N ALA A 230 22.70 -7.95 -1.63
CA ALA A 230 23.38 -7.75 -0.34
C ALA A 230 24.51 -6.71 -0.43
N MET A 231 25.23 -6.70 -1.53
CA MET A 231 26.36 -5.80 -1.80
C MET A 231 26.24 -5.17 -3.18
N GLY A 232 26.79 -3.98 -3.33
CA GLY A 232 26.96 -3.35 -4.63
C GLY A 232 28.24 -3.79 -5.34
N ASP A 233 28.54 -3.15 -6.46
CA ASP A 233 29.79 -3.35 -7.17
C ASP A 233 30.96 -2.91 -6.28
N LEU A 234 31.88 -3.83 -6.01
CA LEU A 234 33.06 -3.57 -5.17
C LEU A 234 34.11 -2.69 -5.88
N SER A 235 34.01 -2.48 -7.19
CA SER A 235 34.86 -1.54 -7.91
C SER A 235 34.58 -0.06 -7.56
N GLU A 236 33.48 0.22 -6.86
CA GLU A 236 33.13 1.56 -6.37
C GLU A 236 33.63 1.85 -4.93
N VAL A 237 34.35 0.90 -4.33
CA VAL A 237 34.90 1.02 -2.97
C VAL A 237 36.40 1.22 -3.06
N ASP A 238 36.87 2.46 -2.74
CA ASP A 238 38.29 2.78 -2.57
C ASP A 238 38.84 2.20 -1.25
#